data_67d16cb2fcdbd55c37b6fa849bf0b90d
#
_entry.id   67d16cb2fcdbd55c37b6fa849bf0b90d
#
_cell.length_a   1.000
_cell.length_b   1.000
_cell.length_c   1.000
_cell.angle_alpha   90.00
_cell.angle_beta   90.00
_cell.angle_gamma   90.00
#
_symmetry.space_group_name_H-M   'P 1'
#
loop_
_entity.id
_entity.type
_entity.pdbx_description
1 polymer ?
#
loop_
_entity_poly.entity_id
_entity_poly.type
_entity_poly.pdbx_seq_one_letter_code
_entity_poly.pdbx_strand_id
1 'polypeptide(L)'
;MRCIKHHATRKRLPQTLAAAALGVAGLLLLPAANAQNPPPARPQVQSPQAQSPSPTISDEKLNAAAAAIGQVTSVRQSYERKIAEAPPSDKQRITGEANAALERAVTDQGLSVDEYNTIIRTAQNDPTVRQKLTERISHSGQ
;
A
#
# COMPACT_ATOMS: atom_id res chain seq x y z
N MET A 1 19.68 9.93 42.72
CA MET A 1 18.84 10.98 42.12
C MET A 1 19.61 11.68 41.05
N ARG A 2 19.35 11.38 39.77
CA ARG A 2 19.86 12.14 38.61
C ARG A 2 18.76 12.16 37.56
N CYS A 3 18.10 13.33 37.43
CA CYS A 3 17.11 13.62 36.40
C CYS A 3 17.81 13.80 35.05
N ILE A 4 17.48 12.97 34.07
CA ILE A 4 17.89 13.18 32.68
C ILE A 4 16.74 13.90 31.98
N LYS A 5 16.96 15.18 31.65
CA LYS A 5 16.06 16.00 30.83
C LYS A 5 16.21 15.59 29.37
N HIS A 6 15.15 15.05 28.80
CA HIS A 6 15.07 14.86 27.35
C HIS A 6 14.69 16.16 26.65
N HIS A 7 15.64 16.74 25.93
CA HIS A 7 15.39 17.85 25.03
C HIS A 7 14.77 17.32 23.73
N ALA A 8 13.49 17.57 23.54
CA ALA A 8 12.80 17.35 22.28
C ALA A 8 13.16 18.47 21.30
N THR A 9 14.08 18.23 20.39
CA THR A 9 14.40 19.14 19.28
C THR A 9 13.39 18.95 18.15
N ARG A 10 12.35 19.79 18.14
CA ARG A 10 11.46 19.93 16.99
C ARG A 10 12.16 20.71 15.88
N LYS A 11 12.66 20.04 14.86
CA LYS A 11 13.08 20.68 13.61
C LYS A 11 11.84 21.15 12.85
N ARG A 12 11.62 22.46 12.84
CA ARG A 12 10.65 23.12 11.97
C ARG A 12 11.27 23.24 10.58
N LEU A 13 10.59 22.70 9.57
CA LEU A 13 10.92 22.96 8.16
C LEU A 13 10.33 24.32 7.76
N PRO A 14 11.06 25.16 7.03
CA PRO A 14 10.51 26.39 6.50
C PRO A 14 9.64 26.11 5.25
N GLN A 15 8.42 26.61 5.29
CA GLN A 15 7.58 26.76 4.12
C GLN A 15 8.05 27.95 3.31
N THR A 16 8.55 27.73 2.11
CA THR A 16 8.80 28.81 1.15
C THR A 16 7.57 28.97 0.25
N LEU A 17 6.84 30.06 0.51
CA LEU A 17 5.87 30.64 -0.40
C LEU A 17 6.63 31.37 -1.53
N ALA A 18 6.43 31.00 -2.77
CA ALA A 18 6.78 31.82 -3.92
C ALA A 18 5.51 32.09 -4.73
N ALA A 19 4.99 33.28 -4.55
CA ALA A 19 4.02 33.91 -5.44
C ALA A 19 4.79 34.64 -6.55
N ALA A 20 4.39 34.46 -7.81
CA ALA A 20 4.72 35.38 -8.88
C ALA A 20 3.54 35.50 -9.82
N ALA A 21 2.93 36.68 -9.77
CA ALA A 21 1.93 37.20 -10.67
C ALA A 21 2.59 37.91 -11.86
N LEU A 22 1.74 38.33 -12.81
CA LEU A 22 1.91 39.28 -13.93
C LEU A 22 1.87 38.52 -15.27
N GLY A 23 0.83 38.58 -16.09
CA GLY A 23 0.14 39.80 -16.54
C GLY A 23 0.61 40.13 -17.93
N VAL A 24 -0.21 39.98 -18.95
CA VAL A 24 -0.21 40.91 -20.10
C VAL A 24 -1.53 40.76 -20.86
N ALA A 25 -2.20 41.87 -20.97
CA ALA A 25 -3.34 42.13 -21.82
C ALA A 25 -2.92 42.18 -23.29
N GLY A 26 -3.74 41.62 -24.16
CA GLY A 26 -3.63 41.79 -25.61
C GLY A 26 -5.02 41.88 -26.23
N LEU A 27 -5.34 43.10 -26.60
CA LEU A 27 -6.57 43.62 -27.15
C LEU A 27 -6.64 43.39 -28.68
N LEU A 28 -7.87 43.25 -29.21
CA LEU A 28 -8.34 43.52 -30.59
C LEU A 28 -8.25 42.37 -31.62
N LEU A 29 -9.34 41.88 -32.13
CA LEU A 29 -10.12 42.32 -33.30
C LEU A 29 -11.18 41.26 -33.62
N LEU A 30 -12.46 41.66 -33.58
CA LEU A 30 -13.51 40.99 -34.36
C LEU A 30 -13.37 41.39 -35.83
N PRO A 31 -13.67 40.47 -36.78
CA PRO A 31 -15.01 40.50 -37.29
C PRO A 31 -15.60 39.16 -37.79
N ALA A 32 -16.88 39.21 -37.97
CA ALA A 32 -17.73 38.53 -38.97
C ALA A 32 -18.16 37.10 -38.65
N ALA A 33 -19.40 37.06 -38.24
CA ALA A 33 -20.47 36.12 -38.59
C ALA A 33 -20.09 35.09 -39.65
N ASN A 34 -20.06 33.85 -39.25
CA ASN A 34 -20.42 32.75 -40.13
C ASN A 34 -21.35 31.82 -39.35
N ALA A 35 -22.65 31.96 -39.65
CA ALA A 35 -23.67 31.03 -39.21
C ALA A 35 -23.38 29.69 -39.93
N GLN A 36 -22.67 28.81 -39.25
CA GLN A 36 -22.57 27.41 -39.64
C GLN A 36 -23.26 26.59 -38.53
N ASN A 37 -24.41 26.10 -38.98
CA ASN A 37 -25.23 25.10 -38.37
C ASN A 37 -24.39 24.09 -37.53
N PRO A 38 -24.61 23.94 -36.22
CA PRO A 38 -23.89 22.89 -35.49
C PRO A 38 -24.35 21.53 -36.03
N PRO A 39 -23.41 20.63 -36.40
CA PRO A 39 -23.79 19.27 -36.74
C PRO A 39 -24.44 18.61 -35.53
N PRO A 40 -25.45 17.74 -35.72
CA PRO A 40 -26.15 17.10 -34.64
C PRO A 40 -25.15 16.40 -33.74
N ALA A 41 -25.20 16.71 -32.45
CA ALA A 41 -24.41 16.06 -31.42
C ALA A 41 -24.63 14.55 -31.54
N ARG A 42 -23.63 13.84 -32.02
CA ARG A 42 -23.58 12.38 -31.88
C ARG A 42 -23.61 12.10 -30.38
N PRO A 43 -24.44 11.17 -29.90
CA PRO A 43 -24.33 10.71 -28.55
C PRO A 43 -22.87 10.24 -28.34
N GLN A 44 -22.13 10.95 -27.53
CA GLN A 44 -20.87 10.41 -27.01
C GLN A 44 -21.27 9.20 -26.19
N VAL A 45 -21.16 8.04 -26.80
CA VAL A 45 -21.06 6.80 -26.08
C VAL A 45 -19.83 6.98 -25.21
N GLN A 46 -20.07 7.32 -23.93
CA GLN A 46 -19.03 7.23 -22.92
C GLN A 46 -18.55 5.79 -22.99
N SER A 47 -17.41 5.60 -23.66
CA SER A 47 -16.69 4.35 -23.55
C SER A 47 -16.51 4.10 -22.06
N PRO A 48 -16.91 2.95 -21.55
CA PRO A 48 -16.54 2.57 -20.18
C PRO A 48 -15.03 2.75 -20.12
N GLN A 49 -14.56 3.64 -19.23
CA GLN A 49 -13.15 3.66 -18.90
C GLN A 49 -12.82 2.23 -18.53
N ALA A 50 -12.05 1.57 -19.39
CA ALA A 50 -11.45 0.31 -19.08
C ALA A 50 -10.59 0.59 -17.85
N GLN A 51 -11.17 0.34 -16.67
CA GLN A 51 -10.42 0.17 -15.46
C GLN A 51 -9.40 -0.91 -15.82
N SER A 52 -8.15 -0.53 -15.90
CA SER A 52 -7.05 -1.49 -16.07
C SER A 52 -7.33 -2.60 -15.08
N PRO A 53 -7.48 -3.86 -15.50
CA PRO A 53 -7.79 -4.92 -14.56
C PRO A 53 -6.65 -4.94 -13.55
N SER A 54 -6.95 -4.52 -12.32
CA SER A 54 -6.10 -4.84 -11.19
C SER A 54 -5.84 -6.34 -11.29
N PRO A 55 -4.61 -6.83 -11.18
CA PRO A 55 -4.35 -8.26 -11.32
C PRO A 55 -5.32 -8.99 -10.39
N THR A 56 -6.25 -9.72 -10.99
CA THR A 56 -7.33 -10.40 -10.26
C THR A 56 -6.67 -11.48 -9.43
N ILE A 57 -6.41 -11.19 -8.15
CA ILE A 57 -5.86 -12.16 -7.22
C ILE A 57 -6.93 -13.24 -7.05
N SER A 58 -6.59 -14.48 -7.38
CA SER A 58 -7.54 -15.59 -7.26
C SER A 58 -7.96 -15.81 -5.80
N ASP A 59 -9.16 -16.30 -5.60
CA ASP A 59 -9.66 -16.62 -4.25
C ASP A 59 -8.78 -17.64 -3.53
N GLU A 60 -8.19 -18.58 -4.25
CA GLU A 60 -7.21 -19.53 -3.73
C GLU A 60 -5.98 -18.82 -3.16
N LYS A 61 -5.41 -17.86 -3.90
CA LYS A 61 -4.28 -17.07 -3.44
C LYS A 61 -4.64 -16.18 -2.25
N LEU A 62 -5.87 -15.69 -2.18
CA LEU A 62 -6.34 -14.94 -1.01
C LEU A 62 -6.50 -15.84 0.22
N ASN A 63 -6.94 -17.09 0.05
CA ASN A 63 -7.00 -18.08 1.13
C ASN A 63 -5.60 -18.43 1.64
N ALA A 64 -4.68 -18.71 0.72
CA ALA A 64 -3.28 -18.95 1.05
C ALA A 64 -2.63 -17.78 1.79
N ALA A 65 -2.90 -16.53 1.34
CA ALA A 65 -2.40 -15.33 1.99
C ALA A 65 -2.98 -15.15 3.40
N ALA A 66 -4.26 -15.42 3.61
CA ALA A 66 -4.89 -15.36 4.94
C ALA A 66 -4.24 -16.36 5.91
N ALA A 67 -4.01 -17.60 5.48
CA ALA A 67 -3.32 -18.61 6.25
C ALA A 67 -1.86 -18.20 6.55
N ALA A 68 -1.15 -17.67 5.54
CA ALA A 68 0.21 -17.17 5.68
C ALA A 68 0.29 -16.02 6.71
N ILE A 69 -0.66 -15.11 6.73
CA ILE A 69 -0.71 -14.00 7.71
C ILE A 69 -0.79 -14.54 9.14
N GLY A 70 -1.61 -15.56 9.38
CA GLY A 70 -1.71 -16.22 10.69
C GLY A 70 -0.37 -16.83 11.12
N GLN A 71 0.27 -17.58 10.24
CA GLN A 71 1.57 -18.20 10.50
C GLN A 71 2.69 -17.16 10.71
N VAL A 72 2.77 -16.16 9.85
CA VAL A 72 3.73 -15.05 9.95
C VAL A 72 3.57 -14.33 11.29
N THR A 73 2.35 -14.08 11.73
CA THR A 73 2.08 -13.43 13.02
C THR A 73 2.57 -14.28 14.18
N SER A 74 2.29 -15.58 14.17
CA SER A 74 2.72 -16.52 15.22
C SER A 74 4.24 -16.64 15.28
N VAL A 75 4.89 -16.77 14.13
CA VAL A 75 6.36 -16.84 14.02
C VAL A 75 6.97 -15.55 14.56
N ARG A 76 6.47 -14.37 14.15
CA ARG A 76 6.97 -13.07 14.62
C ARG A 76 6.91 -12.98 16.14
N GLN A 77 5.75 -13.24 16.74
CA GLN A 77 5.58 -13.19 18.20
C GLN A 77 6.51 -14.14 18.94
N SER A 78 6.74 -15.33 18.39
CA SER A 78 7.66 -16.31 18.98
C SER A 78 9.10 -15.81 18.97
N TYR A 79 9.54 -15.28 17.82
CA TYR A 79 10.92 -14.80 17.68
C TYR A 79 11.17 -13.46 18.38
N GLU A 80 10.19 -12.58 18.46
CA GLU A 80 10.28 -11.35 19.27
C GLU A 80 10.60 -11.66 20.74
N ARG A 81 9.92 -12.66 21.31
CA ARG A 81 10.23 -13.14 22.68
C ARG A 81 11.63 -13.71 22.78
N LYS A 82 12.04 -14.59 21.84
CA LYS A 82 13.38 -15.16 21.83
C LYS A 82 14.46 -14.09 21.73
N ILE A 83 14.28 -13.08 20.88
CA ILE A 83 15.23 -11.97 20.73
C ILE A 83 15.29 -11.10 22.00
N ALA A 84 14.16 -10.89 22.67
CA ALA A 84 14.09 -10.11 23.92
C ALA A 84 14.89 -10.79 25.05
N GLU A 85 14.81 -12.10 25.13
CA GLU A 85 15.45 -12.93 26.18
C GLU A 85 16.92 -13.28 25.84
N ALA A 86 17.34 -13.15 24.58
CA ALA A 86 18.65 -13.58 24.13
C ALA A 86 19.77 -12.61 24.52
N PRO A 87 20.96 -13.12 24.85
CA PRO A 87 22.15 -12.30 25.00
C PRO A 87 22.52 -11.60 23.69
N PRO A 88 23.21 -10.46 23.76
CA PRO A 88 23.55 -9.65 22.57
C PRO A 88 24.27 -10.44 21.46
N SER A 89 25.11 -11.41 21.84
CA SER A 89 25.84 -12.28 20.91
C SER A 89 24.93 -13.15 20.03
N ASP A 90 23.76 -13.54 20.53
CA ASP A 90 22.88 -14.48 19.86
C ASP A 90 21.78 -13.82 19.05
N LYS A 91 21.52 -12.53 19.29
CA LYS A 91 20.43 -11.80 18.62
C LYS A 91 20.52 -11.83 17.11
N GLN A 92 21.72 -11.71 16.55
CA GLN A 92 21.90 -11.74 15.09
C GLN A 92 21.57 -13.11 14.49
N ARG A 93 22.01 -14.19 15.15
CA ARG A 93 21.68 -15.56 14.73
C ARG A 93 20.18 -15.81 14.80
N ILE A 94 19.53 -15.44 15.90
CA ILE A 94 18.09 -15.62 16.09
C ILE A 94 17.29 -14.78 15.07
N THR A 95 17.77 -13.59 14.71
CA THR A 95 17.14 -12.77 13.63
C THR A 95 17.24 -13.49 12.28
N GLY A 96 18.36 -14.12 11.98
CA GLY A 96 18.52 -14.93 10.77
C GLY A 96 17.55 -16.12 10.73
N GLU A 97 17.42 -16.82 11.85
CA GLU A 97 16.45 -17.91 12.02
C GLU A 97 15.00 -17.43 11.87
N ALA A 98 14.68 -16.25 12.41
CA ALA A 98 13.36 -15.64 12.28
C ALA A 98 13.02 -15.36 10.81
N ASN A 99 13.95 -14.79 10.05
CA ASN A 99 13.75 -14.52 8.63
C ASN A 99 13.48 -15.80 7.83
N ALA A 100 14.26 -16.85 8.06
CA ALA A 100 14.04 -18.14 7.42
C ALA A 100 12.69 -18.77 7.82
N ALA A 101 12.28 -18.62 9.07
CA ALA A 101 10.97 -19.11 9.53
C ALA A 101 9.80 -18.32 8.94
N LEU A 102 9.93 -17.01 8.77
CA LEU A 102 8.92 -16.16 8.11
C LEU A 102 8.78 -16.51 6.62
N GLU A 103 9.89 -16.77 5.93
CA GLU A 103 9.86 -17.23 4.54
C GLU A 103 9.11 -18.56 4.41
N ARG A 104 9.42 -19.53 5.27
CA ARG A 104 8.71 -20.81 5.31
C ARG A 104 7.22 -20.65 5.62
N ALA A 105 6.87 -19.78 6.56
CA ALA A 105 5.47 -19.52 6.90
C ALA A 105 4.63 -19.06 5.70
N VAL A 106 5.25 -18.44 4.70
CA VAL A 106 4.62 -18.04 3.45
C VAL A 106 4.66 -19.17 2.42
N THR A 107 5.80 -19.78 2.21
CA THR A 107 5.98 -20.81 1.16
C THR A 107 5.22 -22.09 1.45
N ASP A 108 5.07 -22.48 2.71
CA ASP A 108 4.28 -23.63 3.14
C ASP A 108 2.78 -23.47 2.83
N GLN A 109 2.32 -22.24 2.60
CA GLN A 109 0.96 -21.95 2.16
C GLN A 109 0.82 -21.91 0.61
N GLY A 110 1.85 -22.28 -0.12
CA GLY A 110 1.85 -22.31 -1.59
C GLY A 110 1.99 -20.93 -2.25
N LEU A 111 2.55 -19.96 -1.54
CA LEU A 111 2.86 -18.63 -2.06
C LEU A 111 4.37 -18.41 -2.11
N SER A 112 4.85 -17.73 -3.14
CA SER A 112 6.16 -17.11 -3.06
C SER A 112 6.12 -15.87 -2.17
N VAL A 113 7.27 -15.46 -1.64
CA VAL A 113 7.39 -14.23 -0.84
C VAL A 113 6.95 -13.00 -1.66
N ASP A 114 7.26 -12.97 -2.95
CA ASP A 114 6.86 -11.87 -3.84
C ASP A 114 5.35 -11.83 -4.09
N GLU A 115 4.71 -12.99 -4.27
CA GLU A 115 3.26 -13.08 -4.38
C GLU A 115 2.57 -12.61 -3.11
N TYR A 116 3.04 -13.08 -1.95
CA TYR A 116 2.54 -12.64 -0.66
C TYR A 116 2.66 -11.12 -0.50
N ASN A 117 3.83 -10.55 -0.76
CA ASN A 117 4.05 -9.11 -0.68
C ASN A 117 3.16 -8.33 -1.66
N THR A 118 2.91 -8.88 -2.84
CA THR A 118 2.02 -8.28 -3.84
C THR A 118 0.57 -8.28 -3.35
N ILE A 119 0.10 -9.38 -2.78
CA ILE A 119 -1.25 -9.49 -2.21
C ILE A 119 -1.44 -8.48 -1.06
N ILE A 120 -0.48 -8.41 -0.13
CA ILE A 120 -0.53 -7.47 0.99
C ILE A 120 -0.56 -6.01 0.49
N ARG A 121 0.27 -5.67 -0.49
CA ARG A 121 0.31 -4.34 -1.09
C ARG A 121 -0.98 -3.99 -1.83
N THR A 122 -1.54 -4.95 -2.55
CA THR A 122 -2.85 -4.78 -3.21
C THR A 122 -3.95 -4.56 -2.18
N ALA A 123 -3.99 -5.33 -1.09
CA ALA A 123 -4.97 -5.16 -0.02
C ALA A 123 -4.85 -3.80 0.71
N GLN A 124 -3.67 -3.18 0.71
CA GLN A 124 -3.50 -1.83 1.25
C GLN A 124 -4.14 -0.75 0.36
N ASN A 125 -4.15 -0.97 -0.96
CA ASN A 125 -4.61 0.00 -1.95
C ASN A 125 -6.02 -0.30 -2.50
N ASP A 126 -6.49 -1.54 -2.40
CA ASP A 126 -7.80 -1.98 -2.89
C ASP A 126 -8.68 -2.42 -1.71
N PRO A 127 -9.75 -1.68 -1.40
CA PRO A 127 -10.65 -2.00 -0.29
C PRO A 127 -11.38 -3.34 -0.48
N THR A 128 -11.65 -3.76 -1.72
CA THR A 128 -12.32 -5.03 -2.02
C THR A 128 -11.42 -6.22 -1.68
N VAL A 129 -10.16 -6.16 -2.09
CA VAL A 129 -9.16 -7.20 -1.77
C VAL A 129 -8.92 -7.25 -0.26
N ARG A 130 -8.82 -6.10 0.39
CA ARG A 130 -8.68 -6.01 1.85
C ARG A 130 -9.84 -6.66 2.58
N GLN A 131 -11.08 -6.36 2.19
CA GLN A 131 -12.27 -6.94 2.81
C GLN A 131 -12.27 -8.47 2.67
N LYS A 132 -12.08 -8.97 1.45
CA LYS A 132 -12.00 -10.41 1.17
C LYS A 132 -10.91 -11.10 2.01
N LEU A 133 -9.75 -10.47 2.16
CA LEU A 133 -8.65 -11.00 2.96
C LEU A 133 -9.00 -11.03 4.46
N THR A 134 -9.61 -9.96 4.97
CA THR A 134 -10.04 -9.86 6.38
C THR A 134 -11.08 -10.93 6.73
N GLU A 135 -12.06 -11.14 5.86
CA GLU A 135 -13.07 -12.19 6.04
C GLU A 135 -12.43 -13.58 6.16
N ARG A 136 -11.46 -13.89 5.30
CA ARG A 136 -10.74 -15.16 5.32
C ARG A 136 -9.89 -15.35 6.58
N ILE A 137 -9.20 -14.31 7.02
CA ILE A 137 -8.42 -14.35 8.28
C ILE A 137 -9.35 -14.66 9.46
N SER A 138 -10.53 -14.05 9.50
CA SER A 138 -11.50 -14.29 10.58
C SER A 138 -12.01 -15.72 10.62
N HIS A 139 -12.12 -16.38 9.46
CA HIS A 139 -12.57 -17.78 9.36
C HIS A 139 -11.43 -18.78 9.62
N SER A 140 -10.19 -18.44 9.30
CA SER A 140 -9.03 -19.32 9.51
C SER A 140 -8.53 -19.33 10.96
N GLY A 141 -8.99 -18.42 11.79
CA GLY A 141 -8.63 -18.30 13.21
C GLY A 141 -9.58 -19.03 14.18
N GLN A 142 -10.60 -19.72 13.66
CA GLN A 142 -11.52 -20.57 14.45
C GLN A 142 -11.15 -22.05 14.23
#